data_aec2bd5f22b01efb42fe3ee58805a6f5
#
_entry.id   aec2bd5f22b01efb42fe3ee58805a6f5
#
_cell.length_a   1.000
_cell.length_b   1.000
_cell.length_c   1.000
_cell.angle_alpha   90.00
_cell.angle_beta   90.00
_cell.angle_gamma   90.00
#
_symmetry.space_group_name_H-M   'P 1'
#
loop_
_entity.id
_entity.type
_entity.pdbx_description
1 polymer ?
#
loop_
_entity_poly.entity_id
_entity_poly.type
_entity_poly.pdbx_seq_one_letter_code
_entity_poly.pdbx_strand_id
1 'polypeptide(L)'
;MYIFWWIFKTIRFCNLVVPNLMKTTELIATLVLPKLPKIGCSTARKLIRHFGSAEAVFRRIGRENSKPFNNIAAVFKRPEAKQLWGAAEKEVAQIKKHRILSVAHNDPDFPIALNLCPDAPLVLFGSGQAFPNTTRVISIVGTRMPSPDGKAFVRQLVETLAPYQPVIVLGFAHGIDITAQLAALENNLITYGCLGHGILNCYPREHQKHRKKIEQHGGFLTELWSHEQIKRSHFLQRNRIIAGLAQATIVVESKSKGGALTTAAYALGYERDVFAVPGRPNDSVAQGCLALIKAQKATCITSGADVAQLLGWKKEKATAPQRQLFVRLNDKEQQIIKHMSATPKHIDLIALDASLKISDVSSLLFQLEMKGVVMAQAGKLFKLL
;
A
#
# COMPACT_ATOMS: atom_id res chain seq x y z
N MET A 1 24.14 20.92 23.90
CA MET A 1 23.35 19.74 24.22
C MET A 1 21.97 19.71 23.56
N TYR A 2 21.70 20.57 22.53
CA TYR A 2 20.43 20.66 21.81
C TYR A 2 20.47 20.10 20.37
N ILE A 3 21.64 19.75 19.86
CA ILE A 3 21.81 19.20 18.50
C ILE A 3 21.48 17.69 18.45
N PHE A 4 21.61 16.94 19.54
CA PHE A 4 21.33 15.52 19.59
C PHE A 4 19.82 15.19 19.60
N TRP A 5 18.97 16.08 20.04
CA TRP A 5 17.53 15.85 20.14
C TRP A 5 16.80 16.01 18.78
N TRP A 6 17.34 16.86 17.91
CA TRP A 6 16.80 17.06 16.55
C TRP A 6 17.13 15.90 15.61
N ILE A 7 18.29 15.27 15.80
CA ILE A 7 18.72 14.09 15.06
C ILE A 7 17.83 12.86 15.38
N PHE A 8 17.36 12.71 16.62
CA PHE A 8 16.48 11.59 17.01
C PHE A 8 15.04 11.71 16.48
N LYS A 9 14.55 12.91 16.18
CA LYS A 9 13.21 13.11 15.63
C LYS A 9 13.18 12.93 14.10
N THR A 10 14.29 13.22 13.44
CA THR A 10 14.46 13.01 11.99
C THR A 10 14.76 11.54 11.66
N ILE A 11 15.31 10.77 12.61
CA ILE A 11 15.60 9.34 12.45
C ILE A 11 14.36 8.44 12.61
N ARG A 12 13.24 8.94 13.17
CA ARG A 12 11.98 8.18 13.25
C ARG A 12 11.26 8.00 11.91
N PHE A 13 11.66 8.69 10.85
CA PHE A 13 11.16 8.47 9.48
C PHE A 13 12.09 7.63 8.59
N CYS A 14 13.25 7.22 9.11
CA CYS A 14 14.14 6.23 8.50
C CYS A 14 14.25 4.97 9.34
N ASN A 15 13.14 4.47 9.87
CA ASN A 15 13.05 3.04 10.15
C ASN A 15 12.94 2.37 8.77
N LEU A 16 14.10 2.14 8.17
CA LEU A 16 14.32 0.98 7.31
C LEU A 16 13.80 -0.21 8.14
N VAL A 17 12.52 -0.55 7.91
CA VAL A 17 12.00 -1.85 8.30
C VAL A 17 12.90 -2.82 7.55
N VAL A 18 13.91 -3.36 8.24
CA VAL A 18 14.59 -4.57 7.79
C VAL A 18 13.49 -5.61 7.90
N PRO A 19 12.91 -6.08 6.78
CA PRO A 19 11.85 -7.07 6.85
C PRO A 19 12.39 -8.23 7.66
N ASN A 20 11.56 -8.81 8.50
CA ASN A 20 11.84 -10.03 9.24
C ASN A 20 12.54 -11.00 8.28
N LEU A 21 13.87 -11.20 8.45
CA LEU A 21 14.70 -11.86 7.46
C LEU A 21 14.27 -13.32 7.40
N MET A 22 13.31 -13.61 6.50
CA MET A 22 13.01 -14.96 6.08
C MET A 22 14.34 -15.65 5.79
N LYS A 23 14.55 -16.87 6.33
CA LYS A 23 15.77 -17.63 6.04
C LYS A 23 16.01 -17.65 4.53
N THR A 24 17.22 -17.40 4.09
CA THR A 24 17.56 -17.29 2.65
C THR A 24 17.06 -18.50 1.86
N THR A 25 17.13 -19.71 2.44
CA THR A 25 16.62 -20.96 1.84
C THR A 25 15.11 -20.96 1.67
N GLU A 26 14.34 -20.44 2.64
CA GLU A 26 12.88 -20.33 2.55
C GLU A 26 12.48 -19.33 1.46
N LEU A 27 13.17 -18.18 1.36
CA LEU A 27 12.92 -17.22 0.30
C LEU A 27 13.20 -17.82 -1.09
N ILE A 28 14.32 -18.51 -1.27
CA ILE A 28 14.65 -19.21 -2.52
C ILE A 28 13.56 -20.22 -2.86
N ALA A 29 13.17 -21.06 -1.91
CA ALA A 29 12.12 -22.05 -2.12
C ALA A 29 10.77 -21.40 -2.50
N THR A 30 10.41 -20.29 -1.84
CA THR A 30 9.19 -19.52 -2.11
C THR A 30 9.21 -18.91 -3.52
N LEU A 31 10.37 -18.45 -3.99
CA LEU A 31 10.55 -17.90 -5.34
C LEU A 31 10.48 -18.96 -6.44
N VAL A 32 11.01 -20.16 -6.18
CA VAL A 32 11.06 -21.26 -7.15
C VAL A 32 9.68 -21.92 -7.30
N LEU A 33 8.98 -22.13 -6.20
CA LEU A 33 7.78 -22.95 -6.14
C LEU A 33 6.70 -22.59 -7.20
N PRO A 34 6.29 -21.31 -7.37
CA PRO A 34 5.26 -20.94 -8.36
C PRO A 34 5.77 -20.93 -9.81
N LYS A 35 7.07 -21.07 -10.04
CA LYS A 35 7.69 -21.14 -11.39
C LYS A 35 7.86 -22.57 -11.89
N LEU A 36 7.65 -23.56 -11.03
CA LEU A 36 7.68 -24.97 -11.42
C LEU A 36 6.49 -25.33 -12.35
N PRO A 37 6.69 -26.19 -13.34
CA PRO A 37 5.63 -26.63 -14.24
C PRO A 37 4.41 -27.16 -13.47
N LYS A 38 3.21 -26.76 -13.88
CA LYS A 38 1.91 -27.11 -13.24
C LYS A 38 1.71 -26.57 -11.81
N ILE A 39 2.61 -25.73 -11.30
CA ILE A 39 2.50 -25.14 -9.98
C ILE A 39 2.36 -23.61 -10.15
N GLY A 40 1.15 -23.11 -10.05
CA GLY A 40 0.89 -21.68 -9.95
C GLY A 40 0.79 -21.23 -8.49
N CYS A 41 0.58 -19.93 -8.25
CA CYS A 41 0.49 -19.35 -6.90
C CYS A 41 -0.53 -20.05 -6.00
N SER A 42 -1.73 -20.40 -6.51
CA SER A 42 -2.76 -21.09 -5.74
C SER A 42 -2.31 -22.50 -5.29
N THR A 43 -1.72 -23.29 -6.21
CA THR A 43 -1.20 -24.62 -5.86
C THR A 43 -0.02 -24.52 -4.89
N ALA A 44 0.87 -23.56 -5.10
CA ALA A 44 2.01 -23.30 -4.23
C ALA A 44 1.57 -22.94 -2.80
N ARG A 45 0.55 -22.10 -2.64
CA ARG A 45 -0.04 -21.79 -1.32
C ARG A 45 -0.65 -23.01 -0.64
N LYS A 46 -1.32 -23.87 -1.38
CA LYS A 46 -1.87 -25.15 -0.84
C LYS A 46 -0.73 -26.05 -0.36
N LEU A 47 0.36 -26.16 -1.13
CA LEU A 47 1.55 -26.92 -0.75
C LEU A 47 2.19 -26.36 0.52
N ILE A 48 2.43 -25.06 0.59
CA ILE A 48 3.02 -24.41 1.78
C ILE A 48 2.14 -24.64 3.00
N ARG A 49 0.82 -24.49 2.86
CA ARG A 49 -0.13 -24.75 3.96
C ARG A 49 -0.07 -26.21 4.46
N HIS A 50 0.08 -27.17 3.54
CA HIS A 50 0.11 -28.60 3.88
C HIS A 50 1.44 -29.00 4.54
N PHE A 51 2.57 -28.53 4.03
CA PHE A 51 3.90 -28.92 4.49
C PHE A 51 4.50 -27.95 5.55
N GLY A 52 3.87 -26.80 5.79
CA GLY A 52 4.25 -25.80 6.78
C GLY A 52 5.15 -24.67 6.24
N SER A 53 6.00 -24.93 5.23
CA SER A 53 6.85 -23.91 4.60
C SER A 53 7.23 -24.31 3.18
N ALA A 54 7.71 -23.35 2.37
CA ALA A 54 8.18 -23.65 1.00
C ALA A 54 9.41 -24.56 1.02
N GLU A 55 10.33 -24.34 1.94
CA GLU A 55 11.51 -25.23 2.14
C GLU A 55 11.07 -26.65 2.51
N ALA A 56 10.07 -26.78 3.38
CA ALA A 56 9.54 -28.10 3.77
C ALA A 56 8.88 -28.82 2.60
N VAL A 57 8.25 -28.11 1.66
CA VAL A 57 7.74 -28.69 0.42
C VAL A 57 8.86 -29.38 -0.35
N PHE A 58 9.97 -28.69 -0.62
CA PHE A 58 11.11 -29.27 -1.36
C PHE A 58 11.76 -30.43 -0.62
N ARG A 59 11.75 -30.41 0.72
CA ARG A 59 12.38 -31.46 1.54
C ARG A 59 11.53 -32.73 1.63
N ARG A 60 10.21 -32.62 1.69
CA ARG A 60 9.29 -33.72 2.03
C ARG A 60 8.48 -34.25 0.86
N ILE A 61 8.26 -33.47 -0.21
CA ILE A 61 7.45 -33.89 -1.33
C ILE A 61 8.03 -35.15 -2.00
N GLY A 62 7.20 -36.19 -2.14
CA GLY A 62 7.62 -37.48 -2.71
C GLY A 62 8.41 -38.39 -1.78
N ARG A 63 8.56 -38.06 -0.46
CA ARG A 63 9.21 -38.92 0.55
C ARG A 63 8.23 -39.51 1.56
N GLU A 64 7.25 -38.78 1.97
CA GLU A 64 6.23 -39.16 2.94
C GLU A 64 4.84 -39.00 2.31
N ASN A 65 3.77 -39.36 3.03
CA ASN A 65 2.38 -39.28 2.62
C ASN A 65 2.03 -37.95 1.93
N SER A 66 2.51 -37.79 0.69
CA SER A 66 2.34 -36.56 -0.11
C SER A 66 0.94 -36.48 -0.75
N LYS A 67 -0.01 -37.32 -0.34
CA LYS A 67 -1.41 -37.17 -0.75
C LYS A 67 -1.91 -35.80 -0.25
N PRO A 68 -2.59 -35.00 -1.06
CA PRO A 68 -3.07 -35.25 -2.44
C PRO A 68 -2.09 -34.82 -3.55
N PHE A 69 -0.82 -34.51 -3.28
CA PHE A 69 0.12 -33.87 -4.21
C PHE A 69 1.08 -34.84 -4.93
N ASN A 70 0.84 -36.15 -4.89
CA ASN A 70 1.70 -37.16 -5.52
C ASN A 70 1.87 -36.95 -7.03
N ASN A 71 0.85 -36.42 -7.71
CA ASN A 71 0.84 -36.15 -9.15
C ASN A 71 1.81 -35.06 -9.59
N ILE A 72 2.29 -34.23 -8.68
CA ILE A 72 3.24 -33.14 -8.95
C ILE A 72 4.62 -33.40 -8.35
N ALA A 73 4.79 -34.43 -7.53
CA ALA A 73 6.07 -34.76 -6.89
C ALA A 73 7.23 -34.94 -7.88
N ALA A 74 6.96 -35.52 -9.05
CA ALA A 74 7.93 -35.71 -10.11
C ALA A 74 8.52 -34.41 -10.66
N VAL A 75 7.79 -33.28 -10.56
CA VAL A 75 8.24 -31.98 -11.06
C VAL A 75 9.44 -31.47 -10.27
N PHE A 76 9.52 -31.77 -8.98
CA PHE A 76 10.61 -31.34 -8.09
C PHE A 76 11.94 -32.05 -8.35
N LYS A 77 11.91 -33.21 -9.01
CA LYS A 77 13.11 -34.00 -9.37
C LYS A 77 13.66 -33.64 -10.75
N ARG A 78 12.98 -32.80 -11.52
CA ARG A 78 13.40 -32.44 -12.87
C ARG A 78 14.61 -31.51 -12.87
N PRO A 79 15.48 -31.57 -13.92
CA PRO A 79 16.61 -30.66 -14.06
C PRO A 79 16.22 -29.18 -13.99
N GLU A 80 15.05 -28.81 -14.52
CA GLU A 80 14.52 -27.45 -14.52
C GLU A 80 14.33 -26.91 -13.09
N ALA A 81 13.95 -27.73 -12.11
CA ALA A 81 13.84 -27.33 -10.73
C ALA A 81 15.18 -26.89 -10.13
N LYS A 82 16.27 -27.61 -10.47
CA LYS A 82 17.64 -27.27 -10.06
C LYS A 82 18.13 -25.98 -10.73
N GLN A 83 17.82 -25.80 -12.03
CA GLN A 83 18.14 -24.55 -12.74
C GLN A 83 17.40 -23.35 -12.15
N LEU A 84 16.12 -23.50 -11.85
CA LEU A 84 15.31 -22.45 -11.20
C LEU A 84 15.84 -22.10 -9.80
N TRP A 85 16.33 -23.10 -9.06
CA TRP A 85 16.94 -22.86 -7.74
C TRP A 85 18.19 -21.97 -7.87
N GLY A 86 19.12 -22.30 -8.75
CA GLY A 86 20.30 -21.47 -8.99
C GLY A 86 19.98 -20.07 -9.55
N ALA A 87 18.88 -19.95 -10.33
CA ALA A 87 18.39 -18.65 -10.77
C ALA A 87 17.79 -17.83 -9.61
N ALA A 88 17.08 -18.47 -8.68
CA ALA A 88 16.54 -17.82 -7.49
C ALA A 88 17.64 -17.38 -6.50
N GLU A 89 18.73 -18.13 -6.39
CA GLU A 89 19.90 -17.70 -5.60
C GLU A 89 20.49 -16.39 -6.15
N LYS A 90 20.62 -16.30 -7.49
CA LYS A 90 21.04 -15.05 -8.15
C LYS A 90 20.06 -13.92 -7.92
N GLU A 91 18.75 -14.19 -7.97
CA GLU A 91 17.71 -13.19 -7.69
C GLU A 91 17.80 -12.67 -6.25
N VAL A 92 17.98 -13.53 -5.25
CA VAL A 92 18.20 -13.12 -3.86
C VAL A 92 19.44 -12.23 -3.72
N ALA A 93 20.51 -12.52 -4.48
CA ALA A 93 21.69 -11.64 -4.51
C ALA A 93 21.35 -10.26 -5.11
N GLN A 94 20.53 -10.20 -6.18
CA GLN A 94 20.09 -8.93 -6.76
C GLN A 94 19.18 -8.13 -5.79
N ILE A 95 18.26 -8.79 -5.09
CA ILE A 95 17.42 -8.17 -4.06
C ILE A 95 18.28 -7.45 -3.02
N LYS A 96 19.32 -8.14 -2.51
CA LYS A 96 20.25 -7.58 -1.53
C LYS A 96 21.08 -6.43 -2.12
N LYS A 97 21.67 -6.65 -3.31
CA LYS A 97 22.52 -5.66 -3.99
C LYS A 97 21.80 -4.35 -4.27
N HIS A 98 20.56 -4.42 -4.74
CA HIS A 98 19.78 -3.24 -5.15
C HIS A 98 18.82 -2.75 -4.05
N ARG A 99 18.88 -3.35 -2.84
CA ARG A 99 17.98 -2.99 -1.70
C ARG A 99 16.51 -3.03 -2.09
N ILE A 100 16.11 -4.05 -2.88
CA ILE A 100 14.73 -4.21 -3.31
C ILE A 100 13.92 -4.64 -2.10
N LEU A 101 12.81 -3.94 -1.82
CA LEU A 101 11.86 -4.37 -0.82
C LEU A 101 11.25 -5.70 -1.26
N SER A 102 11.16 -6.66 -0.36
CA SER A 102 10.53 -7.94 -0.64
C SER A 102 9.73 -8.41 0.56
N VAL A 103 8.50 -8.86 0.33
CA VAL A 103 7.61 -9.37 1.37
C VAL A 103 6.94 -10.64 0.89
N ALA A 104 6.94 -11.68 1.71
CA ALA A 104 6.28 -12.94 1.40
C ALA A 104 4.84 -12.97 1.95
N HIS A 105 4.01 -13.82 1.38
CA HIS A 105 2.57 -13.92 1.68
C HIS A 105 2.23 -14.26 3.14
N ASN A 106 3.19 -14.77 3.91
CA ASN A 106 3.07 -15.08 5.33
C ASN A 106 3.68 -14.00 6.25
N ASP A 107 4.27 -12.95 5.67
CA ASP A 107 4.80 -11.83 6.43
C ASP A 107 3.67 -10.88 6.88
N PRO A 108 3.74 -10.29 8.07
CA PRO A 108 2.74 -9.32 8.54
C PRO A 108 2.63 -8.08 7.63
N ASP A 109 3.71 -7.71 6.95
CA ASP A 109 3.77 -6.56 6.06
C ASP A 109 3.20 -6.84 4.65
N PHE A 110 2.80 -8.09 4.36
CA PHE A 110 2.16 -8.41 3.09
C PHE A 110 0.76 -7.79 3.04
N PRO A 111 0.37 -7.09 1.95
CA PRO A 111 -0.94 -6.42 1.88
C PRO A 111 -2.10 -7.38 2.14
N ILE A 112 -2.83 -7.14 3.23
CA ILE A 112 -3.92 -8.02 3.70
C ILE A 112 -4.97 -8.23 2.61
N ALA A 113 -5.39 -7.14 1.95
CA ALA A 113 -6.39 -7.21 0.89
C ALA A 113 -5.96 -8.15 -0.25
N LEU A 114 -4.69 -8.06 -0.68
CA LEU A 114 -4.16 -8.95 -1.72
C LEU A 114 -4.00 -10.39 -1.22
N ASN A 115 -3.63 -10.58 0.05
CA ASN A 115 -3.44 -11.91 0.63
C ASN A 115 -4.74 -12.74 0.68
N LEU A 116 -5.90 -12.09 0.71
CA LEU A 116 -7.21 -12.72 0.64
C LEU A 116 -7.56 -13.24 -0.76
N CYS A 117 -6.87 -12.80 -1.81
CA CYS A 117 -7.11 -13.26 -3.17
C CYS A 117 -6.60 -14.71 -3.37
N PRO A 118 -7.35 -15.58 -4.04
CA PRO A 118 -7.01 -17.01 -4.17
C PRO A 118 -5.73 -17.27 -4.99
N ASP A 119 -5.37 -16.33 -5.86
CA ASP A 119 -4.21 -16.37 -6.75
C ASP A 119 -3.17 -15.31 -6.41
N ALA A 120 -3.22 -14.75 -5.19
CA ALA A 120 -2.24 -13.79 -4.72
C ALA A 120 -0.79 -14.32 -4.87
N PRO A 121 0.18 -13.46 -5.24
CA PRO A 121 1.57 -13.87 -5.37
C PRO A 121 2.13 -14.34 -4.02
N LEU A 122 3.15 -15.20 -4.08
CA LEU A 122 3.86 -15.67 -2.88
C LEU A 122 4.85 -14.64 -2.35
N VAL A 123 5.40 -13.83 -3.24
CA VAL A 123 6.34 -12.75 -2.91
C VAL A 123 5.97 -11.52 -3.72
N LEU A 124 5.99 -10.36 -3.08
CA LEU A 124 5.97 -9.06 -3.74
C LEU A 124 7.33 -8.41 -3.60
N PHE A 125 7.78 -7.80 -4.68
CA PHE A 125 8.94 -6.91 -4.73
C PHE A 125 8.47 -5.47 -4.84
N GLY A 126 9.25 -4.55 -4.27
CA GLY A 126 8.91 -3.14 -4.30
C GLY A 126 10.10 -2.21 -4.30
N SER A 127 9.83 -0.96 -4.66
CA SER A 127 10.74 0.18 -4.49
C SER A 127 9.94 1.39 -3.99
N GLY A 128 10.59 2.26 -3.22
CA GLY A 128 9.94 3.40 -2.58
C GLY A 128 9.58 3.12 -1.13
N GLN A 129 8.35 3.43 -0.73
CA GLN A 129 7.86 3.24 0.63
C GLN A 129 7.38 1.79 0.89
N ALA A 130 7.06 1.49 2.16
CA ALA A 130 6.47 0.20 2.55
C ALA A 130 5.18 -0.10 1.78
N PHE A 131 4.83 -1.38 1.67
CA PHE A 131 3.64 -1.84 0.94
C PHE A 131 2.34 -1.28 1.54
N PRO A 132 1.31 -1.01 0.69
CA PRO A 132 0.06 -0.45 1.17
C PRO A 132 -0.71 -1.46 2.02
N ASN A 133 -0.86 -1.19 3.30
CA ASN A 133 -1.61 -2.00 4.24
C ASN A 133 -2.67 -1.15 4.95
N THR A 134 -3.56 -0.55 4.16
CA THR A 134 -4.68 0.27 4.60
C THR A 134 -5.96 -0.19 3.92
N THR A 135 -7.10 0.13 4.51
CA THR A 135 -8.42 -0.22 3.95
C THR A 135 -8.87 0.71 2.82
N ARG A 136 -8.37 1.96 2.78
CA ARG A 136 -8.75 2.95 1.77
C ARG A 136 -7.80 2.89 0.56
N VAL A 137 -7.81 1.80 -0.16
CA VAL A 137 -7.05 1.63 -1.40
C VAL A 137 -8.03 1.57 -2.57
N ILE A 138 -7.84 2.40 -3.59
CA ILE A 138 -8.61 2.33 -4.84
C ILE A 138 -7.69 2.14 -6.04
N SER A 139 -8.20 1.48 -7.06
CA SER A 139 -7.53 1.45 -8.36
C SER A 139 -8.31 2.28 -9.38
N ILE A 140 -7.58 3.03 -10.21
CA ILE A 140 -8.13 3.81 -11.32
C ILE A 140 -7.50 3.26 -12.59
N VAL A 141 -8.33 2.75 -13.49
CA VAL A 141 -7.88 2.09 -14.72
C VAL A 141 -8.65 2.61 -15.93
N GLY A 142 -8.03 2.51 -17.11
CA GLY A 142 -8.70 2.97 -18.31
C GLY A 142 -7.87 2.78 -19.58
N THR A 143 -8.27 3.49 -20.63
CA THR A 143 -7.60 3.47 -21.92
C THR A 143 -6.21 4.10 -21.86
N ARG A 144 -5.32 3.61 -22.73
CA ARG A 144 -3.98 4.20 -22.93
C ARG A 144 -4.02 5.49 -23.77
N MET A 145 -5.12 5.75 -24.45
CA MET A 145 -5.38 6.95 -25.25
C MET A 145 -6.69 7.60 -24.78
N PRO A 146 -6.67 8.26 -23.63
CA PRO A 146 -7.86 8.91 -23.10
C PRO A 146 -8.21 10.18 -23.85
N SER A 147 -9.50 10.51 -23.84
CA SER A 147 -9.98 11.81 -24.29
C SER A 147 -9.49 12.93 -23.37
N PRO A 148 -9.54 14.21 -23.82
CA PRO A 148 -9.31 15.35 -22.94
C PRO A 148 -10.26 15.35 -21.74
N ASP A 149 -11.54 15.03 -21.95
CA ASP A 149 -12.56 14.95 -20.90
C ASP A 149 -12.26 13.84 -19.88
N GLY A 150 -11.83 12.66 -20.36
CA GLY A 150 -11.40 11.56 -19.49
C GLY A 150 -10.22 11.93 -18.61
N LYS A 151 -9.23 12.66 -19.14
CA LYS A 151 -8.10 13.16 -18.34
C LYS A 151 -8.54 14.20 -17.30
N ALA A 152 -9.41 15.14 -17.70
CA ALA A 152 -9.96 16.16 -16.81
C ALA A 152 -10.77 15.51 -15.68
N PHE A 153 -11.64 14.55 -16.01
CA PHE A 153 -12.40 13.79 -15.03
C PHE A 153 -11.51 13.08 -14.02
N VAL A 154 -10.44 12.41 -14.45
CA VAL A 154 -9.51 11.71 -13.56
C VAL A 154 -8.85 12.68 -12.57
N ARG A 155 -8.43 13.87 -13.02
CA ARG A 155 -7.85 14.88 -12.13
C ARG A 155 -8.86 15.34 -11.08
N GLN A 156 -10.07 15.69 -11.51
CA GLN A 156 -11.14 16.12 -10.63
C GLN A 156 -11.56 15.00 -9.65
N LEU A 157 -11.60 13.75 -10.11
CA LEU A 157 -11.89 12.58 -9.30
C LEU A 157 -10.87 12.46 -8.14
N VAL A 158 -9.58 12.50 -8.47
CA VAL A 158 -8.50 12.38 -7.49
C VAL A 158 -8.50 13.56 -6.51
N GLU A 159 -8.68 14.80 -7.01
CA GLU A 159 -8.80 16.01 -6.19
C GLU A 159 -9.99 15.91 -5.21
N THR A 160 -11.16 15.48 -5.69
CA THR A 160 -12.36 15.30 -4.84
C THR A 160 -12.14 14.22 -3.77
N LEU A 161 -11.34 13.20 -4.05
CA LEU A 161 -11.03 12.12 -3.12
C LEU A 161 -9.88 12.47 -2.15
N ALA A 162 -9.08 13.49 -2.43
CA ALA A 162 -7.94 13.86 -1.61
C ALA A 162 -8.26 14.07 -0.11
N PRO A 163 -9.39 14.68 0.29
CA PRO A 163 -9.75 14.83 1.70
C PRO A 163 -9.97 13.50 2.46
N TYR A 164 -10.13 12.39 1.75
CA TYR A 164 -10.28 11.05 2.33
C TYR A 164 -8.97 10.27 2.42
N GLN A 165 -7.88 10.84 1.89
CA GLN A 165 -6.53 10.25 1.90
C GLN A 165 -6.46 8.79 1.41
N PRO A 166 -7.06 8.45 0.26
CA PRO A 166 -6.94 7.11 -0.29
C PRO A 166 -5.53 6.86 -0.83
N VAL A 167 -5.13 5.60 -0.81
CA VAL A 167 -3.98 5.12 -1.60
C VAL A 167 -4.47 4.79 -3.02
N ILE A 168 -3.78 5.32 -4.04
CA ILE A 168 -4.11 5.11 -5.45
C ILE A 168 -3.19 4.04 -6.04
N VAL A 169 -3.75 2.92 -6.49
CA VAL A 169 -3.01 1.81 -7.11
C VAL A 169 -3.32 1.73 -8.60
N LEU A 170 -2.28 1.65 -9.43
CA LEU A 170 -2.36 1.79 -10.88
C LEU A 170 -1.39 0.83 -11.59
N GLY A 171 -1.48 0.79 -12.92
CA GLY A 171 -0.59 -0.03 -13.75
C GLY A 171 0.65 0.69 -14.27
N PHE A 172 0.85 1.96 -13.98
CA PHE A 172 1.94 2.76 -14.54
C PHE A 172 1.94 2.81 -16.09
N ALA A 173 0.79 2.57 -16.72
CA ALA A 173 0.64 2.58 -18.16
C ALA A 173 0.42 4.01 -18.70
N HIS A 174 0.50 4.17 -20.02
CA HIS A 174 0.06 5.42 -20.67
C HIS A 174 -1.42 5.70 -20.40
N GLY A 175 -1.82 6.95 -20.58
CA GLY A 175 -3.21 7.37 -20.55
C GLY A 175 -3.77 7.57 -19.15
N ILE A 176 -4.85 6.89 -18.81
CA ILE A 176 -5.57 7.06 -17.54
C ILE A 176 -4.65 6.79 -16.34
N ASP A 177 -3.88 5.72 -16.38
CA ASP A 177 -2.99 5.32 -15.26
C ASP A 177 -2.03 6.46 -14.87
N ILE A 178 -1.23 6.94 -15.84
CA ILE A 178 -0.26 8.01 -15.53
C ILE A 178 -0.95 9.33 -15.18
N THR A 179 -2.11 9.63 -15.77
CA THR A 179 -2.88 10.82 -15.42
C THR A 179 -3.32 10.79 -13.96
N ALA A 180 -3.87 9.65 -13.50
CA ALA A 180 -4.29 9.48 -12.12
C ALA A 180 -3.11 9.48 -11.15
N GLN A 181 -1.98 8.89 -11.54
CA GLN A 181 -0.78 8.86 -10.71
C GLN A 181 -0.18 10.25 -10.50
N LEU A 182 -0.13 11.08 -11.54
CA LEU A 182 0.33 12.46 -11.43
C LEU A 182 -0.64 13.31 -10.61
N ALA A 183 -1.96 13.15 -10.82
CA ALA A 183 -2.96 13.81 -10.00
C ALA A 183 -2.86 13.42 -8.51
N ALA A 184 -2.56 12.14 -8.21
CA ALA A 184 -2.31 11.71 -6.84
C ALA A 184 -1.11 12.44 -6.21
N LEU A 185 0.01 12.58 -6.96
CA LEU A 185 1.19 13.32 -6.50
C LEU A 185 0.93 14.82 -6.32
N GLU A 186 0.11 15.43 -7.18
CA GLU A 186 -0.30 16.84 -7.09
C GLU A 186 -1.16 17.10 -5.85
N ASN A 187 -1.93 16.09 -5.42
CA ASN A 187 -2.79 16.16 -4.23
C ASN A 187 -2.17 15.52 -2.97
N ASN A 188 -0.85 15.25 -2.96
CA ASN A 188 -0.12 14.64 -1.85
C ASN A 188 -0.69 13.29 -1.38
N LEU A 189 -1.28 12.53 -2.29
CA LEU A 189 -1.77 11.19 -2.01
C LEU A 189 -0.69 10.14 -2.25
N ILE A 190 -0.73 9.08 -1.44
CA ILE A 190 0.14 7.92 -1.63
C ILE A 190 -0.29 7.18 -2.90
N THR A 191 0.68 6.83 -3.77
CA THR A 191 0.37 6.12 -5.01
C THR A 191 1.38 5.03 -5.32
N TYR A 192 0.88 3.88 -5.78
CA TYR A 192 1.72 2.74 -6.17
C TYR A 192 1.47 2.34 -7.62
N GLY A 193 2.58 2.17 -8.34
CA GLY A 193 2.57 1.58 -9.67
C GLY A 193 2.81 0.07 -9.60
N CYS A 194 1.82 -0.76 -9.93
CA CYS A 194 2.06 -2.18 -10.14
C CYS A 194 2.74 -2.38 -11.49
N LEU A 195 3.83 -3.14 -11.57
CA LEU A 195 4.61 -3.32 -12.80
C LEU A 195 4.36 -4.70 -13.41
N GLY A 196 4.30 -4.75 -14.74
CA GLY A 196 4.27 -5.99 -15.53
C GLY A 196 5.66 -6.43 -15.99
N HIS A 197 6.69 -6.07 -15.24
CA HIS A 197 8.11 -6.39 -15.50
C HIS A 197 8.90 -6.35 -14.18
N GLY A 198 10.16 -6.77 -14.21
CA GLY A 198 11.04 -6.72 -13.04
C GLY A 198 11.28 -5.29 -12.57
N ILE A 199 11.46 -5.13 -11.26
CA ILE A 199 11.52 -3.83 -10.59
C ILE A 199 12.67 -2.93 -11.07
N LEU A 200 13.75 -3.52 -11.59
CA LEU A 200 14.90 -2.79 -12.12
C LEU A 200 14.69 -2.25 -13.54
N ASN A 201 13.62 -2.66 -14.20
CA ASN A 201 13.24 -2.15 -15.51
C ASN A 201 12.30 -0.96 -15.38
N CYS A 202 12.11 -0.21 -16.48
CA CYS A 202 11.08 0.83 -16.55
C CYS A 202 10.36 0.77 -17.89
N TYR A 203 9.06 0.61 -17.84
CA TYR A 203 8.19 0.67 -19.01
C TYR A 203 6.84 1.30 -18.64
N PRO A 204 6.37 2.29 -19.42
CA PRO A 204 7.01 2.94 -20.56
C PRO A 204 8.27 3.74 -20.18
N ARG A 205 9.24 3.84 -21.10
CA ARG A 205 10.51 4.56 -20.85
C ARG A 205 10.29 6.05 -20.57
N GLU A 206 9.31 6.64 -21.21
CA GLU A 206 8.94 8.05 -21.04
C GLU A 206 8.51 8.39 -19.62
N HIS A 207 8.03 7.40 -18.87
CA HIS A 207 7.62 7.56 -17.47
C HIS A 207 8.80 7.53 -16.48
N GLN A 208 10.02 7.20 -16.92
CA GLN A 208 11.22 7.16 -16.07
C GLN A 208 11.42 8.46 -15.29
N LYS A 209 11.12 9.61 -15.89
CA LYS A 209 11.22 10.93 -15.25
C LYS A 209 10.34 11.10 -14.01
N HIS A 210 9.26 10.34 -13.90
CA HIS A 210 8.32 10.40 -12.76
C HIS A 210 8.68 9.41 -11.64
N ARG A 211 9.54 8.43 -11.91
CA ARG A 211 9.83 7.31 -11.01
C ARG A 211 10.26 7.78 -9.63
N LYS A 212 11.25 8.67 -9.56
CA LYS A 212 11.79 9.17 -8.28
C LYS A 212 10.72 9.87 -7.44
N LYS A 213 9.86 10.68 -8.06
CA LYS A 213 8.79 11.39 -7.36
C LYS A 213 7.73 10.41 -6.82
N ILE A 214 7.40 9.37 -7.59
CA ILE A 214 6.46 8.32 -7.17
C ILE A 214 7.03 7.53 -5.99
N GLU A 215 8.32 7.15 -6.03
CA GLU A 215 8.99 6.42 -4.94
C GLU A 215 9.07 7.23 -3.64
N GLN A 216 9.04 8.55 -3.71
CA GLN A 216 8.98 9.43 -2.54
C GLN A 216 7.60 9.49 -1.88
N HIS A 217 6.51 9.25 -2.65
CA HIS A 217 5.11 9.36 -2.20
C HIS A 217 4.36 8.02 -2.25
N GLY A 218 5.08 6.90 -2.25
CA GLY A 218 4.56 5.57 -2.38
C GLY A 218 5.59 4.67 -3.02
N GLY A 219 5.36 4.16 -4.25
CA GLY A 219 6.38 3.34 -4.89
C GLY A 219 5.89 2.47 -6.04
N PHE A 220 6.62 1.41 -6.25
CA PHE A 220 6.32 0.40 -7.28
C PHE A 220 6.25 -0.99 -6.67
N LEU A 221 5.39 -1.83 -7.24
CA LEU A 221 5.17 -3.21 -6.82
C LEU A 221 5.23 -4.13 -8.02
N THR A 222 5.79 -5.32 -7.85
CA THR A 222 5.75 -6.39 -8.85
C THR A 222 5.87 -7.77 -8.20
N GLU A 223 5.32 -8.80 -8.84
CA GLU A 223 5.59 -10.20 -8.48
C GLU A 223 6.72 -10.83 -9.30
N LEU A 224 7.21 -10.09 -10.31
CA LEU A 224 8.21 -10.57 -11.24
C LEU A 224 9.62 -10.33 -10.69
N TRP A 225 10.54 -11.25 -10.99
CA TRP A 225 11.94 -11.14 -10.58
C TRP A 225 12.58 -9.86 -11.11
N SER A 226 13.62 -9.38 -10.45
CA SER A 226 14.18 -8.03 -10.63
C SER A 226 14.52 -7.65 -12.08
N HIS A 227 15.02 -8.60 -12.87
CA HIS A 227 15.38 -8.42 -14.27
C HIS A 227 14.40 -9.07 -15.25
N GLU A 228 13.22 -9.54 -14.79
CA GLU A 228 12.26 -10.20 -15.67
C GLU A 228 11.88 -9.27 -16.84
N GLN A 229 12.00 -9.79 -18.06
CA GLN A 229 11.76 -9.03 -19.26
C GLN A 229 10.30 -8.70 -19.47
N ILE A 230 10.06 -7.64 -20.26
CA ILE A 230 8.72 -7.15 -20.58
C ILE A 230 8.07 -8.15 -21.55
N LYS A 231 6.93 -8.73 -21.12
CA LYS A 231 6.09 -9.60 -21.95
C LYS A 231 4.64 -9.14 -21.86
N ARG A 232 3.91 -9.22 -22.98
CA ARG A 232 2.49 -8.81 -23.03
C ARG A 232 1.62 -9.55 -22.00
N SER A 233 1.85 -10.83 -21.78
CA SER A 233 1.15 -11.65 -20.79
C SER A 233 1.31 -11.14 -19.37
N HIS A 234 2.48 -10.61 -19.01
CA HIS A 234 2.74 -10.10 -17.66
C HIS A 234 1.85 -8.90 -17.30
N PHE A 235 1.52 -8.04 -18.28
CA PHE A 235 0.62 -6.91 -18.03
C PHE A 235 -0.81 -7.37 -17.72
N LEU A 236 -1.27 -8.44 -18.37
CA LEU A 236 -2.59 -9.03 -18.08
C LEU A 236 -2.60 -9.71 -16.71
N GLN A 237 -1.55 -10.49 -16.40
CA GLN A 237 -1.41 -11.16 -15.11
C GLN A 237 -1.29 -10.15 -13.95
N ARG A 238 -0.53 -9.07 -14.14
CA ARG A 238 -0.36 -8.03 -13.15
C ARG A 238 -1.68 -7.37 -12.75
N ASN A 239 -2.65 -7.27 -13.65
CA ASN A 239 -3.92 -6.59 -13.38
C ASN A 239 -4.67 -7.20 -12.19
N ARG A 240 -4.48 -8.49 -11.91
CA ARG A 240 -5.02 -9.12 -10.69
C ARG A 240 -4.44 -8.55 -9.39
N ILE A 241 -3.18 -8.10 -9.42
CA ILE A 241 -2.55 -7.46 -8.26
C ILE A 241 -3.16 -6.08 -8.03
N ILE A 242 -3.39 -5.30 -9.09
CA ILE A 242 -4.07 -4.00 -9.00
C ILE A 242 -5.45 -4.16 -8.37
N ALA A 243 -6.26 -5.08 -8.91
CA ALA A 243 -7.60 -5.36 -8.41
C ALA A 243 -7.60 -5.92 -6.97
N GLY A 244 -6.66 -6.82 -6.67
CA GLY A 244 -6.55 -7.46 -5.35
C GLY A 244 -6.10 -6.54 -4.23
N LEU A 245 -5.30 -5.51 -4.52
CA LEU A 245 -4.88 -4.50 -3.57
C LEU A 245 -6.01 -3.52 -3.23
N ALA A 246 -6.90 -3.25 -4.17
CA ALA A 246 -7.89 -2.20 -4.07
C ALA A 246 -9.20 -2.69 -3.41
N GLN A 247 -9.82 -1.82 -2.61
CA GLN A 247 -11.19 -1.97 -2.14
C GLN A 247 -12.18 -1.83 -3.29
N ALA A 248 -11.90 -0.89 -4.21
CA ALA A 248 -12.72 -0.65 -5.39
C ALA A 248 -11.87 -0.36 -6.62
N THR A 249 -12.36 -0.75 -7.79
CA THR A 249 -11.76 -0.47 -9.09
C THR A 249 -12.63 0.49 -9.89
N ILE A 250 -12.08 1.64 -10.29
CA ILE A 250 -12.75 2.68 -11.06
C ILE A 250 -12.30 2.59 -12.52
N VAL A 251 -13.24 2.33 -13.43
CA VAL A 251 -12.99 2.31 -14.88
C VAL A 251 -13.48 3.63 -15.48
N VAL A 252 -12.53 4.45 -15.98
CA VAL A 252 -12.87 5.79 -16.51
C VAL A 252 -13.24 5.73 -17.98
N GLU A 253 -12.39 5.22 -18.84
CA GLU A 253 -12.63 5.03 -20.26
C GLU A 253 -12.10 3.67 -20.69
N SER A 254 -12.91 2.91 -21.44
CA SER A 254 -12.50 1.64 -22.00
C SER A 254 -13.28 1.32 -23.28
N LYS A 255 -12.57 0.87 -24.31
CA LYS A 255 -13.21 0.23 -25.46
C LYS A 255 -13.85 -1.09 -25.02
N SER A 256 -14.76 -1.63 -25.86
CA SER A 256 -15.46 -2.91 -25.60
C SER A 256 -14.55 -4.12 -25.33
N LYS A 257 -13.30 -4.09 -25.79
CA LYS A 257 -12.25 -5.11 -25.54
C LYS A 257 -11.01 -4.46 -24.90
N GLY A 258 -11.18 -3.49 -24.02
CA GLY A 258 -10.08 -2.78 -23.36
C GLY A 258 -9.44 -3.59 -22.23
N GLY A 259 -8.13 -3.38 -21.99
CA GLY A 259 -7.39 -4.04 -20.91
C GLY A 259 -7.90 -3.68 -19.50
N ALA A 260 -8.51 -2.52 -19.32
CA ALA A 260 -9.13 -2.10 -18.06
C ALA A 260 -10.29 -3.02 -17.65
N LEU A 261 -11.02 -3.59 -18.61
CA LEU A 261 -12.08 -4.55 -18.34
C LEU A 261 -11.56 -5.85 -17.72
N THR A 262 -10.31 -6.23 -17.99
CA THR A 262 -9.66 -7.37 -17.35
C THR A 262 -9.43 -7.10 -15.85
N THR A 263 -9.01 -5.88 -15.51
CA THR A 263 -8.86 -5.48 -14.09
C THR A 263 -10.21 -5.47 -13.38
N ALA A 264 -11.26 -4.94 -14.03
CA ALA A 264 -12.62 -4.97 -13.51
C ALA A 264 -13.13 -6.41 -13.31
N ALA A 265 -12.84 -7.32 -14.24
CA ALA A 265 -13.21 -8.73 -14.10
C ALA A 265 -12.49 -9.41 -12.91
N TYR A 266 -11.21 -9.12 -12.67
CA TYR A 266 -10.51 -9.59 -11.48
C TYR A 266 -11.12 -9.01 -10.20
N ALA A 267 -11.44 -7.70 -10.18
CA ALA A 267 -12.07 -7.06 -9.02
C ALA A 267 -13.39 -7.74 -8.65
N LEU A 268 -14.27 -7.99 -9.63
CA LEU A 268 -15.51 -8.74 -9.44
C LEU A 268 -15.25 -10.16 -8.93
N GLY A 269 -14.26 -10.85 -9.50
CA GLY A 269 -13.89 -12.21 -9.06
C GLY A 269 -13.33 -12.26 -7.62
N TYR A 270 -12.88 -11.15 -7.09
CA TYR A 270 -12.41 -11.00 -5.71
C TYR A 270 -13.46 -10.34 -4.79
N GLU A 271 -14.70 -10.22 -5.26
CA GLU A 271 -15.79 -9.58 -4.52
C GLU A 271 -15.45 -8.12 -4.10
N ARG A 272 -14.79 -7.39 -5.02
CA ARG A 272 -14.47 -5.97 -4.86
C ARG A 272 -15.44 -5.11 -5.67
N ASP A 273 -15.73 -3.93 -5.16
CA ASP A 273 -16.56 -2.97 -5.86
C ASP A 273 -15.94 -2.56 -7.20
N VAL A 274 -16.78 -2.43 -8.21
CA VAL A 274 -16.39 -1.88 -9.51
C VAL A 274 -17.26 -0.67 -9.79
N PHE A 275 -16.62 0.44 -10.10
CA PHE A 275 -17.27 1.66 -10.54
C PHE A 275 -16.91 1.95 -11.99
N ALA A 276 -17.84 2.50 -12.73
CA ALA A 276 -17.61 2.88 -14.12
C ALA A 276 -18.15 4.28 -14.40
N VAL A 277 -17.33 5.06 -15.09
CA VAL A 277 -17.72 6.41 -15.52
C VAL A 277 -18.51 6.31 -16.82
N PRO A 278 -19.74 6.84 -16.88
CA PRO A 278 -20.53 6.81 -18.09
C PRO A 278 -19.91 7.76 -19.13
N GLY A 279 -20.04 7.39 -20.39
CA GLY A 279 -19.67 8.26 -21.50
C GLY A 279 -20.80 8.32 -22.50
N ARG A 280 -20.60 9.06 -23.62
CA ARG A 280 -21.60 9.16 -24.65
C ARG A 280 -21.82 7.81 -25.33
N PRO A 281 -23.08 7.44 -25.66
CA PRO A 281 -23.39 6.13 -26.25
C PRO A 281 -22.62 5.81 -27.54
N ASN A 282 -22.25 6.80 -28.32
CA ASN A 282 -21.55 6.63 -29.60
C ASN A 282 -20.03 6.69 -29.48
N ASP A 283 -19.47 7.01 -28.29
CA ASP A 283 -18.02 7.09 -28.09
C ASP A 283 -17.42 5.70 -27.96
N SER A 284 -16.49 5.36 -28.81
CA SER A 284 -15.82 4.04 -28.78
C SER A 284 -15.09 3.76 -27.48
N VAL A 285 -14.58 4.79 -26.82
CA VAL A 285 -13.86 4.68 -25.53
C VAL A 285 -14.81 4.57 -24.33
N ALA A 286 -16.11 4.80 -24.50
CA ALA A 286 -17.12 4.65 -23.47
C ALA A 286 -17.76 3.25 -23.44
N GLN A 287 -17.66 2.49 -24.55
CA GLN A 287 -18.41 1.25 -24.75
C GLN A 287 -18.15 0.19 -23.66
N GLY A 288 -16.91 0.10 -23.18
CA GLY A 288 -16.57 -0.84 -22.11
C GLY A 288 -17.21 -0.47 -20.76
N CYS A 289 -17.21 0.82 -20.40
CA CYS A 289 -17.85 1.32 -19.20
C CYS A 289 -19.37 1.14 -19.26
N LEU A 290 -19.99 1.52 -20.39
CA LEU A 290 -21.43 1.33 -20.60
C LEU A 290 -21.84 -0.15 -20.55
N ALA A 291 -21.01 -1.05 -21.09
CA ALA A 291 -21.27 -2.48 -21.03
C ALA A 291 -21.22 -3.02 -19.58
N LEU A 292 -20.27 -2.56 -18.77
CA LEU A 292 -20.21 -2.91 -17.34
C LEU A 292 -21.45 -2.44 -16.58
N ILE A 293 -21.88 -1.17 -16.82
CA ILE A 293 -23.06 -0.59 -16.17
C ILE A 293 -24.34 -1.34 -16.61
N LYS A 294 -24.53 -1.54 -17.92
CA LYS A 294 -25.70 -2.26 -18.45
C LYS A 294 -25.80 -3.70 -17.93
N ALA A 295 -24.66 -4.36 -17.75
CA ALA A 295 -24.58 -5.72 -17.22
C ALA A 295 -24.68 -5.78 -15.68
N GLN A 296 -24.90 -4.64 -14.99
CA GLN A 296 -24.90 -4.51 -13.52
C GLN A 296 -23.61 -5.04 -12.87
N LYS A 297 -22.49 -4.99 -13.60
CA LYS A 297 -21.15 -5.35 -13.13
C LYS A 297 -20.37 -4.18 -12.58
N ALA A 298 -20.85 -2.97 -12.74
CA ALA A 298 -20.28 -1.77 -12.18
C ALA A 298 -21.37 -0.77 -11.80
N THR A 299 -21.20 -0.11 -10.67
CA THR A 299 -22.03 1.03 -10.30
C THR A 299 -21.58 2.25 -11.09
N CYS A 300 -22.55 2.97 -11.66
CA CYS A 300 -22.29 4.22 -12.37
C CYS A 300 -21.86 5.31 -11.39
N ILE A 301 -20.77 6.00 -11.67
CA ILE A 301 -20.30 7.17 -10.90
C ILE A 301 -20.05 8.34 -11.83
N THR A 302 -20.30 9.54 -11.36
CA THR A 302 -20.09 10.81 -12.07
C THR A 302 -19.12 11.74 -11.34
N SER A 303 -18.72 11.39 -10.13
CA SER A 303 -17.84 12.21 -9.29
C SER A 303 -17.06 11.37 -8.27
N GLY A 304 -16.02 11.99 -7.66
CA GLY A 304 -15.34 11.39 -6.49
C GLY A 304 -16.22 11.35 -5.25
N ALA A 305 -17.24 12.22 -5.17
CA ALA A 305 -18.20 12.21 -4.07
C ALA A 305 -19.04 10.92 -4.07
N ASP A 306 -19.43 10.43 -5.25
CA ASP A 306 -20.16 9.18 -5.40
C ASP A 306 -19.31 8.01 -4.86
N VAL A 307 -18.01 7.98 -5.21
CA VAL A 307 -17.08 6.95 -4.72
C VAL A 307 -16.99 6.96 -3.21
N ALA A 308 -16.80 8.14 -2.60
CA ALA A 308 -16.69 8.28 -1.15
C ALA A 308 -17.99 7.87 -0.45
N GLN A 309 -19.14 8.22 -1.00
CA GLN A 309 -20.45 7.85 -0.47
C GLN A 309 -20.68 6.34 -0.56
N LEU A 310 -20.45 5.72 -1.72
CA LEU A 310 -20.65 4.29 -1.95
C LEU A 310 -19.74 3.42 -1.08
N LEU A 311 -18.50 3.89 -0.82
CA LEU A 311 -17.55 3.22 0.05
C LEU A 311 -17.73 3.57 1.54
N GLY A 312 -18.71 4.40 1.89
CA GLY A 312 -18.97 4.82 3.27
C GLY A 312 -17.82 5.62 3.90
N TRP A 313 -17.02 6.32 3.09
CA TRP A 313 -15.87 7.07 3.61
C TRP A 313 -16.32 8.35 4.32
N LYS A 314 -15.84 8.54 5.52
CA LYS A 314 -15.95 9.80 6.24
C LYS A 314 -14.70 10.64 5.95
N LYS A 315 -14.89 11.94 5.69
CA LYS A 315 -13.76 12.88 5.59
C LYS A 315 -12.96 12.75 6.88
N GLU A 316 -11.66 12.49 6.77
CA GLU A 316 -10.80 12.71 7.90
C GLU A 316 -10.94 14.19 8.26
N LYS A 317 -11.36 14.47 9.50
CA LYS A 317 -11.21 15.84 10.00
C LYS A 317 -9.74 16.13 9.77
N ALA A 318 -9.44 17.07 8.88
CA ALA A 318 -8.12 17.61 8.80
C ALA A 318 -7.79 17.97 10.26
N THR A 319 -6.92 17.21 10.89
CA THR A 319 -6.18 17.73 12.03
C THR A 319 -5.47 18.90 11.38
N ALA A 320 -6.07 20.09 11.53
CA ALA A 320 -5.38 21.33 11.19
C ALA A 320 -3.98 21.12 11.75
N PRO A 321 -2.90 21.34 10.97
CA PRO A 321 -1.58 21.26 11.54
C PRO A 321 -1.71 22.11 12.78
N GLN A 322 -1.60 21.44 13.95
CA GLN A 322 -1.70 22.11 15.21
C GLN A 322 -0.57 23.12 15.08
N ARG A 323 -0.93 24.37 14.73
CA ARG A 323 0.00 25.47 14.81
C ARG A 323 0.48 25.35 16.22
N GLN A 324 1.68 24.84 16.41
CA GLN A 324 2.44 25.10 17.59
C GLN A 324 2.53 26.62 17.63
N LEU A 325 1.50 27.24 18.17
CA LEU A 325 1.61 28.56 18.71
C LEU A 325 2.81 28.42 19.65
N PHE A 326 3.89 29.10 19.33
CA PHE A 326 4.99 29.27 20.25
C PHE A 326 4.37 30.03 21.44
N VAL A 327 3.78 29.24 22.35
CA VAL A 327 3.19 29.78 23.56
C VAL A 327 4.37 30.28 24.37
N ARG A 328 4.52 31.60 24.45
CA ARG A 328 5.52 32.19 25.34
C ARG A 328 5.11 31.84 26.76
N LEU A 329 5.82 30.89 27.34
CA LEU A 329 5.69 30.48 28.72
C LEU A 329 6.56 31.38 29.58
N ASN A 330 6.00 31.88 30.67
CA ASN A 330 6.78 32.56 31.69
C ASN A 330 7.62 31.58 32.52
N ASP A 331 8.56 32.06 33.31
CA ASP A 331 9.51 31.20 34.05
C ASP A 331 8.80 30.23 35.01
N LYS A 332 7.71 30.67 35.66
CA LYS A 332 6.92 29.83 36.56
C LYS A 332 6.12 28.76 35.83
N GLU A 333 5.59 29.08 34.67
CA GLU A 333 4.92 28.09 33.79
C GLU A 333 5.90 27.04 33.28
N GLN A 334 7.10 27.43 32.88
CA GLN A 334 8.16 26.51 32.49
C GLN A 334 8.58 25.60 33.64
N GLN A 335 8.63 26.12 34.87
CA GLN A 335 8.93 25.32 36.06
C GLN A 335 7.90 24.20 36.26
N ILE A 336 6.62 24.48 36.12
CA ILE A 336 5.55 23.45 36.23
C ILE A 336 5.67 22.41 35.14
N ILE A 337 5.84 22.84 33.88
CA ILE A 337 5.90 21.92 32.72
C ILE A 337 7.09 20.95 32.82
N LYS A 338 8.22 21.34 33.40
CA LYS A 338 9.36 20.43 33.63
C LYS A 338 9.03 19.22 34.48
N HIS A 339 8.03 19.31 35.33
CA HIS A 339 7.61 18.25 36.25
C HIS A 339 6.35 17.51 35.80
N MET A 340 5.85 17.79 34.59
CA MET A 340 4.71 17.18 33.97
C MET A 340 5.08 16.28 32.78
N SER A 341 4.22 15.33 32.46
CA SER A 341 4.39 14.42 31.31
C SER A 341 3.03 14.15 30.65
N ALA A 342 2.99 13.34 29.61
CA ALA A 342 1.74 12.88 29.00
C ALA A 342 0.94 11.93 29.92
N THR A 343 1.55 11.42 31.00
CA THR A 343 0.84 10.66 32.04
C THR A 343 0.17 11.62 33.04
N PRO A 344 -1.12 11.41 33.39
CA PRO A 344 -1.81 12.27 34.35
C PRO A 344 -1.15 12.28 35.71
N LYS A 345 -0.97 13.46 36.31
CA LYS A 345 -0.36 13.68 37.62
C LYS A 345 -1.26 14.57 38.47
N HIS A 346 -1.38 14.22 39.77
CA HIS A 346 -2.24 14.97 40.69
C HIS A 346 -1.62 16.34 41.01
N ILE A 347 -2.45 17.39 41.18
CA ILE A 347 -2.03 18.75 41.43
C ILE A 347 -1.09 18.86 42.64
N ASP A 348 -1.33 18.12 43.71
CA ASP A 348 -0.51 18.16 44.91
C ASP A 348 0.91 17.64 44.65
N LEU A 349 1.07 16.61 43.80
CA LEU A 349 2.37 16.09 43.40
C LEU A 349 3.10 17.06 42.48
N ILE A 350 2.35 17.78 41.60
CA ILE A 350 2.94 18.84 40.77
C ILE A 350 3.45 20.00 41.64
N ALA A 351 2.67 20.38 42.65
CA ALA A 351 3.05 21.45 43.58
C ALA A 351 4.29 21.08 44.41
N LEU A 352 4.35 19.84 44.86
CA LEU A 352 5.49 19.31 45.64
C LEU A 352 6.76 19.31 44.79
N ASP A 353 6.69 18.76 43.55
CA ASP A 353 7.84 18.65 42.67
C ASP A 353 8.34 20.01 42.16
N ALA A 354 7.40 20.94 41.92
CA ALA A 354 7.72 22.30 41.51
C ALA A 354 8.14 23.21 42.67
N SER A 355 8.03 22.74 43.93
CA SER A 355 8.27 23.55 45.15
C SER A 355 7.46 24.85 45.20
N LEU A 356 6.20 24.78 44.77
CA LEU A 356 5.28 25.91 44.72
C LEU A 356 4.05 25.67 45.61
N LYS A 357 3.39 26.74 46.04
CA LYS A 357 2.12 26.63 46.78
C LYS A 357 1.01 26.10 45.85
N ILE A 358 0.14 25.25 46.35
CA ILE A 358 -0.98 24.63 45.59
C ILE A 358 -1.87 25.71 44.93
N SER A 359 -2.11 26.84 45.61
CA SER A 359 -2.85 27.98 45.06
C SER A 359 -2.23 28.55 43.80
N ASP A 360 -0.90 28.69 43.79
CA ASP A 360 -0.15 29.24 42.66
C ASP A 360 -0.13 28.23 41.49
N VAL A 361 0.09 26.95 41.83
CA VAL A 361 0.05 25.86 40.84
C VAL A 361 -1.34 25.75 40.19
N SER A 362 -2.42 25.87 40.95
CA SER A 362 -3.78 25.84 40.43
C SER A 362 -4.01 26.97 39.42
N SER A 363 -3.59 28.20 39.75
CA SER A 363 -3.72 29.35 38.85
C SER A 363 -2.88 29.20 37.59
N LEU A 364 -1.66 28.69 37.71
CA LEU A 364 -0.76 28.46 36.57
C LEU A 364 -1.23 27.31 35.68
N LEU A 365 -1.75 26.20 36.24
CA LEU A 365 -2.32 25.10 35.47
C LEU A 365 -3.57 25.53 34.69
N PHE A 366 -4.42 26.39 35.28
CA PHE A 366 -5.53 26.98 34.56
C PHE A 366 -5.07 27.85 33.38
N GLN A 367 -4.06 28.68 33.57
CA GLN A 367 -3.48 29.49 32.49
C GLN A 367 -2.86 28.60 31.39
N LEU A 368 -2.17 27.52 31.76
CA LEU A 368 -1.60 26.56 30.82
C LEU A 368 -2.67 25.78 30.07
N GLU A 369 -3.80 25.48 30.71
CA GLU A 369 -4.95 24.85 30.06
C GLU A 369 -5.61 25.80 29.04
N MET A 370 -5.80 27.07 29.39
CA MET A 370 -6.28 28.11 28.47
C MET A 370 -5.32 28.36 27.31
N LYS A 371 -4.01 28.15 27.50
CA LYS A 371 -2.98 28.18 26.46
C LYS A 371 -2.91 26.88 25.64
N GLY A 372 -3.70 25.84 25.97
CA GLY A 372 -3.71 24.54 25.26
C GLY A 372 -2.43 23.73 25.43
N VAL A 373 -1.71 23.90 26.53
CA VAL A 373 -0.46 23.20 26.86
C VAL A 373 -0.72 22.00 27.79
N VAL A 374 -1.75 22.13 28.65
CA VAL A 374 -2.11 21.16 29.68
C VAL A 374 -3.58 20.83 29.54
N MET A 375 -3.95 19.59 29.89
CA MET A 375 -5.33 19.13 29.95
C MET A 375 -5.68 18.69 31.38
N ALA A 376 -6.77 19.25 31.94
CA ALA A 376 -7.33 18.79 33.19
C ALA A 376 -8.15 17.51 33.00
N GLN A 377 -8.13 16.62 33.97
CA GLN A 377 -8.92 15.39 34.05
C GLN A 377 -9.66 15.32 35.41
N ALA A 378 -10.69 14.46 35.46
CA ALA A 378 -11.42 14.24 36.69
C ALA A 378 -10.49 13.81 37.84
N GLY A 379 -10.73 14.28 39.07
CA GLY A 379 -9.90 13.97 40.24
C GLY A 379 -8.68 14.87 40.42
N LYS A 380 -8.70 16.10 39.91
CA LYS A 380 -7.57 17.07 39.99
C LYS A 380 -6.27 16.58 39.35
N LEU A 381 -6.39 15.75 38.30
CA LEU A 381 -5.27 15.24 37.52
C LEU A 381 -5.03 16.14 36.31
N PHE A 382 -3.74 16.36 35.98
CA PHE A 382 -3.32 17.18 34.84
C PHE A 382 -2.24 16.44 34.03
N LYS A 383 -2.28 16.58 32.70
CA LYS A 383 -1.26 16.01 31.79
C LYS A 383 -0.87 17.02 30.71
N LEU A 384 0.33 16.85 30.13
CA LEU A 384 0.73 17.60 28.92
C LEU A 384 -0.04 17.09 27.70
N LEU A 385 -0.39 18.03 26.80
CA LEU A 385 -1.05 17.76 25.51
C LEU A 385 -0.06 17.43 24.41
#